data_f8950f7674f5ea7a2c872f6df686bb3c
#
_entry.id   f8950f7674f5ea7a2c872f6df686bb3c
#
_cell.length_a   1.000
_cell.length_b   1.000
_cell.length_c   1.000
_cell.angle_alpha   90.00
_cell.angle_beta   90.00
_cell.angle_gamma   90.00
#
_symmetry.space_group_name_H-M   'P 1'
#
loop_
_entity.id
_entity.type
_entity.pdbx_description
1 polymer ?
#
loop_
_entity_poly.entity_id
_entity_poly.type
_entity_poly.pdbx_seq_one_letter_code
_entity_poly.pdbx_strand_id
1 'polypeptide(L)'
;VTRHYPHIVVFIAAILIAGNASSAEQLYSKQPPTTPELAVVGPFAVGVTTLNVVDDDRLNTGNFITSAPRPLVLEVWYPATLSAAFDKNTPKATYSDVTRLQKPFELQGEAYRDAVPVSEGQFPLMFLSHGFTGYRTQMFYLAEHLASHGYIVVGIDHKDSTNAEVFDDATRASGFISTLYNRARDQQFLLDYFSNPNEALPILGLKARMDTNSAGIIGHSMGGFAALNTIGACYDFNAEQLKKIGAPAIIASLLPFRLNSCFAGRKQIDPRWKAIQLFAPWGGEFNAHDAQAMATMTVPTFFVAGDQDNTSGFDNGVKKLFQQTGSEHNYMMVYENARHNIAGHPAPAAAFDTDFELGHYVEPSWKIETINRVNKHMTLAFLDCHVKQDDARCQYLPNRESVEQYQGADRQYSEPWPGFKHLWGSGITFYRQ
;
A
#
# COMPACT_ATOMS: atom_id res chain seq x y z
N VAL A 1 82.63 2.32 24.59
CA VAL A 1 81.31 2.24 25.28
C VAL A 1 80.25 2.35 24.17
N THR A 2 79.81 1.20 23.67
CA THR A 2 78.80 1.10 22.64
C THR A 2 77.41 0.91 23.34
N ARG A 3 76.52 1.87 23.16
CA ARG A 3 75.12 1.77 23.64
C ARG A 3 74.29 1.01 22.60
N HIS A 4 73.72 -0.14 23.00
CA HIS A 4 72.67 -0.84 22.27
C HIS A 4 71.31 -0.25 22.63
N TYR A 5 70.53 0.16 21.60
CA TYR A 5 69.09 0.52 21.71
C TYR A 5 68.27 -0.75 21.31
N PRO A 6 67.26 -1.17 22.09
CA PRO A 6 66.37 -2.22 21.66
C PRO A 6 65.35 -1.68 20.68
N HIS A 7 65.21 -2.31 19.52
CA HIS A 7 64.12 -2.11 18.59
C HIS A 7 62.83 -2.70 19.13
N ILE A 8 61.87 -1.85 19.48
CA ILE A 8 60.49 -2.30 19.79
C ILE A 8 59.77 -2.51 18.48
N VAL A 9 59.49 -3.75 18.15
CA VAL A 9 58.60 -4.11 17.02
C VAL A 9 57.18 -4.04 17.53
N VAL A 10 56.42 -3.02 17.11
CA VAL A 10 54.98 -2.94 17.39
C VAL A 10 54.25 -3.79 16.35
N PHE A 11 53.70 -4.92 16.78
CA PHE A 11 52.75 -5.70 15.97
C PHE A 11 51.41 -4.98 16.01
N ILE A 12 51.00 -4.34 14.91
CA ILE A 12 49.64 -3.86 14.70
C ILE A 12 48.82 -5.08 14.26
N ALA A 13 48.06 -5.68 15.18
CA ALA A 13 47.05 -6.66 14.86
C ALA A 13 45.89 -5.93 14.20
N ALA A 14 45.76 -6.02 12.87
CA ALA A 14 44.57 -5.60 12.15
C ALA A 14 43.44 -6.56 12.52
N ILE A 15 42.52 -6.12 13.40
CA ILE A 15 41.26 -6.81 13.66
C ILE A 15 40.40 -6.59 12.42
N LEU A 16 40.37 -7.58 11.52
CA LEU A 16 39.34 -7.70 10.49
C LEU A 16 38.01 -7.94 11.19
N ILE A 17 37.25 -6.88 11.40
CA ILE A 17 35.82 -6.99 11.70
C ILE A 17 35.20 -7.50 10.40
N ALA A 18 35.04 -8.81 10.28
CA ALA A 18 34.14 -9.40 9.30
C ALA A 18 32.72 -8.98 9.72
N GLY A 19 32.24 -7.87 9.19
CA GLY A 19 30.85 -7.55 9.23
C GLY A 19 30.11 -8.70 8.54
N ASN A 20 29.33 -9.45 9.31
CA ASN A 20 28.36 -10.38 8.72
C ASN A 20 27.43 -9.52 7.85
N ALA A 21 27.65 -9.51 6.56
CA ALA A 21 26.65 -9.06 5.62
C ALA A 21 25.47 -10.02 5.79
N SER A 22 24.46 -9.57 6.54
CA SER A 22 23.19 -10.29 6.62
C SER A 22 22.63 -10.30 5.20
N SER A 23 22.43 -11.49 4.64
CA SER A 23 21.75 -11.61 3.37
C SER A 23 20.30 -11.15 3.55
N ALA A 24 19.77 -10.43 2.55
CA ALA A 24 18.36 -10.01 2.55
C ALA A 24 17.43 -11.20 2.78
N GLU A 25 16.42 -11.00 3.61
CA GLU A 25 15.53 -12.07 4.08
C GLU A 25 14.49 -12.44 3.02
N GLN A 26 14.33 -13.74 2.76
CA GLN A 26 13.30 -14.28 1.88
C GLN A 26 12.05 -14.65 2.68
N LEU A 27 11.01 -13.83 2.59
CA LEU A 27 9.78 -14.00 3.38
C LEU A 27 8.80 -15.04 2.80
N TYR A 28 8.84 -15.29 1.49
CA TYR A 28 7.83 -16.09 0.83
C TYR A 28 8.33 -17.50 0.50
N SER A 29 7.54 -18.48 0.91
CA SER A 29 7.74 -19.88 0.51
C SER A 29 7.37 -20.09 -0.97
N LYS A 30 7.87 -21.19 -1.56
CA LYS A 30 7.49 -21.61 -2.90
C LYS A 30 5.97 -21.68 -3.04
N GLN A 31 5.46 -21.09 -4.09
CA GLN A 31 4.03 -21.06 -4.38
C GLN A 31 3.50 -22.49 -4.66
N PRO A 32 2.47 -22.97 -3.92
CA PRO A 32 1.88 -24.28 -4.20
C PRO A 32 1.08 -24.27 -5.50
N PRO A 33 0.96 -25.40 -6.21
CA PRO A 33 0.21 -25.49 -7.46
C PRO A 33 -1.30 -25.29 -7.30
N THR A 34 -1.79 -25.32 -6.06
CA THR A 34 -3.21 -25.09 -5.71
C THR A 34 -3.52 -23.64 -5.41
N THR A 35 -2.56 -22.73 -5.56
CA THR A 35 -2.77 -21.29 -5.28
C THR A 35 -3.89 -20.71 -6.14
N PRO A 36 -4.60 -19.64 -5.69
CA PRO A 36 -5.62 -18.99 -6.51
C PRO A 36 -5.12 -18.62 -7.90
N GLU A 37 -5.94 -18.82 -8.92
CA GLU A 37 -5.53 -18.83 -10.33
C GLU A 37 -4.79 -17.56 -10.75
N LEU A 38 -5.31 -16.38 -10.41
CA LEU A 38 -4.68 -15.11 -10.78
C LEU A 38 -3.55 -14.68 -9.85
N ALA A 39 -3.21 -15.46 -8.82
CA ALA A 39 -2.06 -15.18 -7.95
C ALA A 39 -0.73 -15.67 -8.53
N VAL A 40 -0.75 -16.32 -9.69
CA VAL A 40 0.44 -16.75 -10.42
C VAL A 40 1.14 -15.53 -11.03
N VAL A 41 2.48 -15.57 -11.09
CA VAL A 41 3.30 -14.51 -11.70
C VAL A 41 2.91 -14.31 -13.18
N GLY A 42 2.81 -13.06 -13.60
CA GLY A 42 2.45 -12.67 -14.96
C GLY A 42 3.57 -12.88 -15.99
N PRO A 43 3.31 -12.51 -17.24
CA PRO A 43 4.24 -12.75 -18.35
C PRO A 43 5.46 -11.83 -18.36
N PHE A 44 5.44 -10.71 -17.62
CA PHE A 44 6.55 -9.76 -17.63
C PHE A 44 7.53 -10.02 -16.50
N ALA A 45 8.83 -9.87 -16.78
CA ALA A 45 9.80 -9.63 -15.73
C ALA A 45 9.52 -8.26 -15.09
N VAL A 46 9.94 -8.06 -13.85
CA VAL A 46 9.67 -6.85 -13.12
C VAL A 46 10.96 -6.05 -12.91
N GLY A 47 10.95 -4.80 -13.37
CA GLY A 47 11.95 -3.81 -13.00
C GLY A 47 11.47 -3.00 -11.79
N VAL A 48 12.40 -2.49 -11.00
CA VAL A 48 12.08 -1.59 -9.88
C VAL A 48 13.13 -0.48 -9.76
N THR A 49 12.68 0.74 -9.48
CA THR A 49 13.58 1.89 -9.26
C THR A 49 13.05 2.77 -8.15
N THR A 50 13.96 3.46 -7.45
CA THR A 50 13.60 4.43 -6.41
C THR A 50 13.64 5.85 -6.99
N LEU A 51 12.60 6.64 -6.72
CA LEU A 51 12.51 8.04 -7.13
C LEU A 51 12.36 8.95 -5.91
N ASN A 52 12.95 10.14 -6.00
CA ASN A 52 12.72 11.22 -5.04
C ASN A 52 12.02 12.36 -5.78
N VAL A 53 10.83 12.73 -5.33
CA VAL A 53 10.04 13.83 -5.89
C VAL A 53 9.73 14.85 -4.80
N VAL A 54 9.54 16.11 -5.16
CA VAL A 54 9.22 17.18 -4.21
C VAL A 54 8.02 17.96 -4.71
N ASP A 55 7.03 18.14 -3.83
CA ASP A 55 5.99 19.15 -4.00
C ASP A 55 6.48 20.43 -3.32
N ASP A 56 6.84 21.42 -4.12
CA ASP A 56 7.56 22.62 -3.62
C ASP A 56 6.65 23.60 -2.87
N ASP A 57 5.34 23.50 -2.98
CA ASP A 57 4.38 24.46 -2.42
C ASP A 57 3.28 23.80 -1.58
N ARG A 58 3.66 22.89 -0.69
CA ARG A 58 2.71 22.21 0.20
C ARG A 58 2.53 23.01 1.51
N LEU A 59 1.27 23.19 1.97
CA LEU A 59 1.00 23.80 3.25
C LEU A 59 1.75 23.08 4.38
N ASN A 60 2.51 23.84 5.17
CA ASN A 60 3.25 23.33 6.31
C ASN A 60 2.28 22.98 7.46
N THR A 61 2.09 21.70 7.73
CA THR A 61 1.21 21.23 8.80
C THR A 61 1.76 21.46 10.22
N GLY A 62 3.01 21.90 10.35
CA GLY A 62 3.57 22.32 11.63
C GLY A 62 3.06 23.69 12.10
N ASN A 63 2.60 24.54 11.18
CA ASN A 63 2.07 25.87 11.53
C ASN A 63 0.74 26.23 10.80
N PHE A 64 0.36 25.54 9.74
CA PHE A 64 -0.82 25.78 8.89
C PHE A 64 -0.91 27.22 8.33
N ILE A 65 0.22 27.89 8.13
CA ILE A 65 0.31 29.29 7.67
C ILE A 65 1.19 29.40 6.43
N THR A 66 2.39 28.80 6.46
CA THR A 66 3.38 28.90 5.39
C THR A 66 3.36 27.66 4.52
N SER A 67 3.86 27.77 3.29
CA SER A 67 4.22 26.62 2.47
C SER A 67 5.64 26.14 2.78
N ALA A 68 5.88 24.85 2.51
CA ALA A 68 7.18 24.23 2.62
C ALA A 68 7.30 23.12 1.56
N PRO A 69 8.50 22.82 1.06
CA PRO A 69 8.75 21.67 0.23
C PRO A 69 8.36 20.36 0.95
N ARG A 70 7.63 19.50 0.24
CA ARG A 70 7.24 18.17 0.73
C ARG A 70 7.91 17.09 -0.11
N PRO A 71 9.05 16.56 0.32
CA PRO A 71 9.70 15.44 -0.36
C PRO A 71 8.91 14.15 -0.14
N LEU A 72 8.83 13.34 -1.21
CA LEU A 72 8.24 12.00 -1.21
C LEU A 72 9.26 11.04 -1.82
N VAL A 73 9.51 9.92 -1.15
CA VAL A 73 10.33 8.84 -1.68
C VAL A 73 9.40 7.77 -2.25
N LEU A 74 9.66 7.37 -3.48
CA LEU A 74 8.82 6.42 -4.21
C LEU A 74 9.62 5.17 -4.55
N GLU A 75 8.94 4.03 -4.55
CA GLU A 75 9.43 2.81 -5.18
C GLU A 75 8.53 2.52 -6.37
N VAL A 76 9.10 2.39 -7.58
CA VAL A 76 8.32 2.22 -8.81
C VAL A 76 8.65 0.87 -9.42
N TRP A 77 7.65 -0.01 -9.51
CA TRP A 77 7.72 -1.31 -10.18
C TRP A 77 7.07 -1.22 -11.55
N TYR A 78 7.68 -1.87 -12.54
CA TYR A 78 7.23 -1.79 -13.92
C TYR A 78 7.56 -3.06 -14.73
N PRO A 79 6.80 -3.34 -15.81
CA PRO A 79 7.14 -4.38 -16.75
C PRO A 79 8.50 -4.14 -17.39
N ALA A 80 9.38 -5.13 -17.31
CA ALA A 80 10.76 -5.04 -17.79
C ALA A 80 11.12 -6.15 -18.78
N THR A 81 12.13 -5.89 -19.59
CA THR A 81 12.74 -6.86 -20.46
C THR A 81 14.04 -7.33 -19.83
N LEU A 82 14.21 -8.65 -19.70
CA LEU A 82 15.49 -9.22 -19.32
C LEU A 82 16.40 -9.25 -20.57
N SER A 83 17.45 -8.46 -20.52
CA SER A 83 18.52 -8.47 -21.53
C SER A 83 19.61 -9.47 -21.13
N ALA A 84 20.62 -9.63 -21.98
CA ALA A 84 21.81 -10.44 -21.63
C ALA A 84 22.54 -9.95 -20.36
N ALA A 85 22.32 -8.70 -19.95
CA ALA A 85 22.84 -8.14 -18.69
C ALA A 85 22.03 -8.57 -17.45
N PHE A 86 20.81 -9.09 -17.63
CA PHE A 86 19.91 -9.54 -16.56
C PHE A 86 19.54 -11.00 -16.81
N ASP A 87 20.37 -11.90 -16.37
CA ASP A 87 20.13 -13.34 -16.44
C ASP A 87 19.62 -13.88 -15.07
N LYS A 88 19.42 -15.20 -14.98
CA LYS A 88 18.99 -15.88 -13.76
C LYS A 88 19.94 -15.73 -12.56
N ASN A 89 21.18 -15.27 -12.80
CA ASN A 89 22.18 -15.06 -11.77
C ASN A 89 22.25 -13.60 -11.33
N THR A 90 21.55 -12.69 -12.01
CA THR A 90 21.46 -11.28 -11.61
C THR A 90 20.74 -11.19 -10.26
N PRO A 91 21.32 -10.51 -9.26
CA PRO A 91 20.68 -10.35 -7.95
C PRO A 91 19.31 -9.70 -8.08
N LYS A 92 18.35 -10.25 -7.36
CA LYS A 92 17.04 -9.65 -7.22
C LYS A 92 17.10 -8.40 -6.35
N ALA A 93 16.09 -7.54 -6.48
CA ALA A 93 16.00 -6.32 -5.69
C ALA A 93 15.89 -6.62 -4.20
N THR A 94 16.61 -5.85 -3.40
CA THR A 94 16.48 -5.81 -1.95
C THR A 94 15.71 -4.55 -1.56
N TYR A 95 14.79 -4.68 -0.62
CA TYR A 95 13.99 -3.60 -0.04
C TYR A 95 14.41 -3.42 1.40
N SER A 96 14.95 -2.23 1.73
CA SER A 96 15.44 -1.90 3.06
C SER A 96 14.49 -0.92 3.74
N ASP A 97 14.17 -1.17 5.00
CA ASP A 97 13.35 -0.30 5.84
C ASP A 97 13.66 -0.52 7.33
N VAL A 98 12.88 0.11 8.20
CA VAL A 98 12.95 -0.08 9.65
C VAL A 98 11.60 -0.49 10.23
N THR A 99 11.64 -1.27 11.30
CA THR A 99 10.45 -1.58 12.11
C THR A 99 9.99 -0.34 12.87
N ARG A 100 8.85 -0.40 13.57
CA ARG A 100 8.36 0.71 14.43
C ARG A 100 9.31 1.06 15.59
N LEU A 101 10.13 0.11 16.05
CA LEU A 101 11.18 0.35 17.04
C LEU A 101 12.55 0.65 16.40
N GLN A 102 12.55 1.12 15.15
CA GLN A 102 13.74 1.56 14.40
C GLN A 102 14.79 0.47 14.15
N LYS A 103 14.40 -0.81 14.16
CA LYS A 103 15.28 -1.91 13.81
C LYS A 103 15.34 -2.08 12.30
N PRO A 104 16.53 -2.00 11.68
CA PRO A 104 16.67 -2.17 10.25
C PRO A 104 16.40 -3.61 9.82
N PHE A 105 15.82 -3.76 8.63
CA PHE A 105 15.63 -5.04 7.97
C PHE A 105 15.79 -4.90 6.46
N GLU A 106 16.09 -6.01 5.79
CA GLU A 106 16.20 -6.10 4.35
C GLU A 106 15.42 -7.32 3.84
N LEU A 107 14.56 -7.10 2.84
CA LEU A 107 13.72 -8.12 2.25
C LEU A 107 14.14 -8.38 0.82
N GLN A 108 14.20 -9.64 0.43
CA GLN A 108 14.46 -10.07 -0.92
C GLN A 108 13.15 -10.04 -1.73
N GLY A 109 13.12 -9.26 -2.80
CA GLY A 109 12.05 -9.28 -3.80
C GLY A 109 12.31 -10.22 -4.96
N GLU A 110 11.42 -10.18 -5.96
CA GLU A 110 11.55 -10.88 -7.23
C GLU A 110 11.87 -9.94 -8.41
N ALA A 111 11.77 -8.62 -8.20
CA ALA A 111 12.11 -7.61 -9.20
C ALA A 111 13.62 -7.50 -9.44
N TYR A 112 14.00 -6.77 -10.49
CA TYR A 112 15.38 -6.43 -10.81
C TYR A 112 15.57 -4.92 -10.73
N ARG A 113 16.57 -4.47 -9.96
CA ARG A 113 16.88 -3.05 -9.77
C ARG A 113 17.28 -2.41 -11.09
N ASP A 114 16.59 -1.32 -11.45
CA ASP A 114 16.85 -0.49 -12.64
C ASP A 114 16.87 -1.25 -13.98
N ALA A 115 16.12 -2.37 -14.07
CA ALA A 115 16.00 -3.13 -15.30
C ALA A 115 15.35 -2.30 -16.42
N VAL A 116 15.68 -2.62 -17.67
CA VAL A 116 15.16 -1.89 -18.83
C VAL A 116 13.65 -2.11 -18.96
N PRO A 117 12.82 -1.06 -19.00
CA PRO A 117 11.40 -1.20 -19.27
C PRO A 117 11.14 -1.89 -20.61
N VAL A 118 10.02 -2.59 -20.75
CA VAL A 118 9.60 -3.12 -22.05
C VAL A 118 9.52 -1.99 -23.09
N SER A 119 9.83 -2.29 -24.34
CA SER A 119 9.92 -1.30 -25.42
C SER A 119 8.57 -0.82 -25.95
N GLU A 120 7.51 -1.60 -25.72
CA GLU A 120 6.17 -1.37 -26.28
C GLU A 120 5.07 -1.46 -25.20
N GLY A 121 3.89 -0.97 -25.55
CA GLY A 121 2.72 -0.93 -24.65
C GLY A 121 2.68 0.30 -23.76
N GLN A 122 1.51 0.58 -23.22
CA GLN A 122 1.28 1.53 -22.12
C GLN A 122 0.55 0.79 -21.02
N PHE A 123 0.91 1.07 -19.78
CA PHE A 123 0.45 0.33 -18.60
C PHE A 123 -0.23 1.27 -17.61
N PRO A 124 -1.40 0.91 -17.09
CA PRO A 124 -2.09 1.68 -16.08
C PRO A 124 -1.22 1.93 -14.85
N LEU A 125 -1.43 3.08 -14.21
CA LEU A 125 -0.64 3.56 -13.09
C LEU A 125 -1.36 3.28 -11.77
N MET A 126 -0.76 2.49 -10.88
CA MET A 126 -1.32 2.14 -9.58
C MET A 126 -0.48 2.74 -8.45
N PHE A 127 -1.13 3.39 -7.49
CA PHE A 127 -0.48 3.96 -6.32
C PHE A 127 -0.73 3.10 -5.08
N LEU A 128 0.34 2.70 -4.37
CA LEU A 128 0.27 2.02 -3.09
C LEU A 128 0.46 3.02 -1.95
N SER A 129 -0.55 3.16 -1.10
CA SER A 129 -0.57 4.09 0.03
C SER A 129 -0.64 3.31 1.34
N HIS A 130 0.44 3.33 2.12
CA HIS A 130 0.60 2.54 3.36
C HIS A 130 -0.24 3.07 4.54
N GLY A 131 -0.33 2.30 5.63
CA GLY A 131 -0.97 2.68 6.89
C GLY A 131 -0.20 3.75 7.69
N PHE A 132 -0.67 4.10 8.89
CA PHE A 132 0.04 4.96 9.84
C PHE A 132 0.48 4.12 11.05
N THR A 133 1.76 3.81 11.18
CA THR A 133 2.93 4.07 10.34
C THR A 133 3.18 2.90 9.39
N GLY A 134 3.91 3.15 8.33
CA GLY A 134 4.26 2.12 7.36
C GLY A 134 5.43 2.59 6.48
N TYR A 135 5.54 2.08 5.29
CA TYR A 135 6.59 2.40 4.33
C TYR A 135 6.18 2.00 2.91
N ARG A 136 6.84 2.58 1.90
CA ARG A 136 6.52 2.42 0.47
C ARG A 136 6.57 0.97 -0.03
N THR A 137 7.37 0.12 0.63
CA THR A 137 7.54 -1.29 0.24
C THR A 137 6.68 -2.26 1.06
N GLN A 138 5.79 -1.77 1.93
CA GLN A 138 4.95 -2.62 2.79
C GLN A 138 4.13 -3.66 2.01
N MET A 139 3.72 -3.33 0.80
CA MET A 139 2.97 -4.21 -0.10
C MET A 139 3.77 -4.60 -1.36
N PHE A 140 5.10 -4.73 -1.25
CA PHE A 140 5.96 -5.01 -2.40
C PHE A 140 5.56 -6.29 -3.16
N TYR A 141 5.09 -7.31 -2.45
CA TYR A 141 4.62 -8.56 -3.04
C TYR A 141 3.47 -8.35 -4.04
N LEU A 142 2.59 -7.39 -3.75
CA LEU A 142 1.47 -7.02 -4.60
C LEU A 142 1.92 -6.13 -5.75
N ALA A 143 2.85 -5.20 -5.48
CA ALA A 143 3.44 -4.34 -6.50
C ALA A 143 4.16 -5.16 -7.58
N GLU A 144 5.03 -6.09 -7.18
CA GLU A 144 5.72 -6.99 -8.11
C GLU A 144 4.74 -7.85 -8.91
N HIS A 145 3.69 -8.36 -8.24
CA HIS A 145 2.67 -9.15 -8.89
C HIS A 145 1.94 -8.34 -9.98
N LEU A 146 1.45 -7.16 -9.65
CA LEU A 146 0.75 -6.28 -10.59
C LEU A 146 1.66 -5.85 -11.74
N ALA A 147 2.93 -5.51 -11.46
CA ALA A 147 3.88 -5.16 -12.49
C ALA A 147 4.15 -6.33 -13.44
N SER A 148 4.21 -7.58 -12.94
CA SER A 148 4.33 -8.77 -13.78
C SER A 148 3.13 -8.99 -14.70
N HIS A 149 1.98 -8.41 -14.37
CA HIS A 149 0.75 -8.44 -15.15
C HIS A 149 0.49 -7.17 -15.98
N GLY A 150 1.48 -6.30 -16.13
CA GLY A 150 1.35 -5.12 -16.99
C GLY A 150 0.66 -3.94 -16.31
N TYR A 151 1.11 -3.60 -15.11
CA TYR A 151 0.85 -2.34 -14.42
C TYR A 151 2.17 -1.63 -14.12
N ILE A 152 2.15 -0.33 -13.97
CA ILE A 152 3.22 0.42 -13.32
C ILE A 152 2.72 0.78 -11.93
N VAL A 153 3.46 0.37 -10.91
CA VAL A 153 3.03 0.49 -9.52
C VAL A 153 3.98 1.40 -8.76
N VAL A 154 3.43 2.36 -8.03
CA VAL A 154 4.17 3.38 -7.29
C VAL A 154 3.86 3.25 -5.80
N GLY A 155 4.78 2.72 -5.04
CA GLY A 155 4.73 2.76 -3.56
C GLY A 155 5.22 4.11 -3.05
N ILE A 156 4.53 4.67 -2.08
CA ILE A 156 4.76 6.03 -1.60
C ILE A 156 5.22 5.98 -0.14
N ASP A 157 6.37 6.57 0.18
CA ASP A 157 6.66 7.00 1.55
C ASP A 157 5.98 8.37 1.77
N HIS A 158 4.85 8.34 2.44
CA HIS A 158 4.17 9.57 2.83
C HIS A 158 4.96 10.23 3.96
N LYS A 159 5.56 11.36 3.67
CA LYS A 159 6.32 12.13 4.65
C LYS A 159 5.54 12.35 5.95
N ASP A 160 6.24 12.33 7.08
CA ASP A 160 5.72 12.49 8.45
C ASP A 160 4.89 11.28 8.95
N SER A 161 4.87 10.15 8.23
CA SER A 161 4.07 9.00 8.62
C SER A 161 4.71 7.63 8.33
N THR A 162 6.00 7.64 8.03
CA THR A 162 6.77 6.40 7.88
C THR A 162 7.25 5.87 9.24
N ASN A 163 7.62 4.59 9.29
CA ASN A 163 8.24 4.03 10.49
C ASN A 163 9.53 4.78 10.86
N ALA A 164 10.32 5.21 9.86
CA ALA A 164 11.56 5.94 10.08
C ALA A 164 11.37 7.33 10.70
N GLU A 165 10.23 7.97 10.47
CA GLU A 165 9.96 9.35 10.88
C GLU A 165 9.14 9.44 12.18
N VAL A 166 8.41 8.37 12.55
CA VAL A 166 7.54 8.34 13.74
C VAL A 166 8.12 7.42 14.79
N PHE A 167 8.90 7.96 15.69
CA PHE A 167 9.65 7.20 16.68
C PHE A 167 9.34 7.58 18.15
N ASP A 168 8.56 8.64 18.39
CA ASP A 168 8.12 9.07 19.70
C ASP A 168 6.68 9.65 19.66
N ASP A 169 6.14 10.05 20.81
CA ASP A 169 4.77 10.57 20.92
C ASP A 169 4.61 11.93 20.22
N ALA A 170 5.64 12.76 20.16
CA ALA A 170 5.59 14.07 19.51
C ALA A 170 5.54 13.93 17.99
N THR A 171 6.40 13.10 17.42
CA THR A 171 6.41 12.78 15.99
C THR A 171 5.16 12.01 15.58
N ARG A 172 4.62 11.16 16.47
CA ARG A 172 3.34 10.47 16.25
C ARG A 172 2.17 11.46 16.17
N ALA A 173 2.07 12.41 17.09
CA ALA A 173 0.99 13.38 17.10
C ALA A 173 1.03 14.33 15.89
N SER A 174 2.21 14.89 15.59
CA SER A 174 2.38 15.78 14.44
C SER A 174 2.22 15.03 13.11
N GLY A 175 2.75 13.83 13.00
CA GLY A 175 2.64 12.98 11.84
C GLY A 175 1.20 12.53 11.56
N PHE A 176 0.41 12.26 12.59
CA PHE A 176 -1.00 11.94 12.40
C PHE A 176 -1.80 13.12 11.82
N ILE A 177 -1.56 14.34 12.31
CA ILE A 177 -2.16 15.57 11.74
C ILE A 177 -1.72 15.78 10.30
N SER A 178 -0.42 15.61 10.01
CA SER A 178 0.09 15.66 8.63
C SER A 178 -0.57 14.61 7.74
N THR A 179 -0.77 13.40 8.22
CA THR A 179 -1.45 12.32 7.51
C THR A 179 -2.87 12.69 7.13
N LEU A 180 -3.66 13.23 8.07
CA LEU A 180 -5.04 13.67 7.81
C LEU A 180 -5.10 14.72 6.71
N TYR A 181 -4.14 15.64 6.67
CA TYR A 181 -4.11 16.72 5.68
C TYR A 181 -3.50 16.30 4.34
N ASN A 182 -2.36 15.62 4.36
CA ASN A 182 -1.48 15.52 3.21
C ASN A 182 -1.72 14.28 2.32
N ARG A 183 -2.15 13.15 2.86
CA ARG A 183 -2.14 11.88 2.12
C ARG A 183 -2.92 11.90 0.81
N ALA A 184 -4.15 12.41 0.80
CA ALA A 184 -4.94 12.53 -0.42
C ALA A 184 -4.30 13.52 -1.42
N ARG A 185 -3.65 14.56 -0.91
CA ARG A 185 -2.91 15.53 -1.72
C ARG A 185 -1.65 14.95 -2.33
N ASP A 186 -0.96 14.06 -1.60
CA ASP A 186 0.20 13.32 -2.12
C ASP A 186 -0.21 12.41 -3.29
N GLN A 187 -1.32 11.68 -3.15
CA GLN A 187 -1.85 10.80 -4.20
C GLN A 187 -2.20 11.61 -5.47
N GLN A 188 -2.89 12.73 -5.35
CA GLN A 188 -3.22 13.58 -6.49
C GLN A 188 -1.99 14.25 -7.10
N PHE A 189 -1.10 14.79 -6.28
CA PHE A 189 0.16 15.39 -6.73
C PHE A 189 0.98 14.41 -7.58
N LEU A 190 1.11 13.16 -7.13
CA LEU A 190 1.87 12.16 -7.87
C LEU A 190 1.23 11.79 -9.20
N LEU A 191 -0.10 11.70 -9.28
CA LEU A 191 -0.77 11.51 -10.58
C LEU A 191 -0.49 12.68 -11.52
N ASP A 192 -0.51 13.91 -11.03
CA ASP A 192 -0.20 15.11 -11.81
C ASP A 192 1.28 15.13 -12.23
N TYR A 193 2.21 14.80 -11.31
CA TYR A 193 3.63 14.68 -11.59
C TYR A 193 3.91 13.68 -12.71
N PHE A 194 3.38 12.46 -12.62
CA PHE A 194 3.56 11.45 -13.66
C PHE A 194 2.83 11.80 -14.97
N SER A 195 1.82 12.62 -14.94
CA SER A 195 1.12 13.09 -16.13
C SER A 195 1.82 14.28 -16.82
N ASN A 196 2.68 15.00 -16.11
CA ASN A 196 3.38 16.17 -16.65
C ASN A 196 4.43 15.72 -17.70
N PRO A 197 4.29 16.10 -18.98
CA PRO A 197 5.23 15.69 -20.03
C PRO A 197 6.64 16.24 -19.86
N ASN A 198 6.81 17.30 -19.07
CA ASN A 198 8.10 17.94 -18.81
C ASN A 198 8.92 17.23 -17.70
N GLU A 199 8.29 16.36 -16.93
CA GLU A 199 8.99 15.59 -15.90
C GLU A 199 9.76 14.43 -16.53
N ALA A 200 11.06 14.41 -16.32
CA ALA A 200 11.93 13.33 -16.75
C ALA A 200 12.11 12.28 -15.63
N LEU A 201 12.06 11.02 -16.00
CA LEU A 201 12.37 9.92 -15.08
C LEU A 201 13.78 9.41 -15.33
N PRO A 202 14.51 8.94 -14.29
CA PRO A 202 15.88 8.47 -14.43
C PRO A 202 16.00 7.20 -15.31
N ILE A 203 14.95 6.39 -15.36
CA ILE A 203 14.91 5.19 -16.18
C ILE A 203 14.43 5.54 -17.59
N LEU A 204 15.35 5.42 -18.56
CA LEU A 204 15.06 5.72 -19.96
C LEU A 204 13.89 4.87 -20.48
N GLY A 205 12.92 5.51 -21.10
CA GLY A 205 11.75 4.87 -21.69
C GLY A 205 10.60 4.58 -20.71
N LEU A 206 10.80 4.62 -19.40
CA LEU A 206 9.75 4.31 -18.42
C LEU A 206 8.55 5.26 -18.54
N LYS A 207 8.80 6.55 -18.68
CA LYS A 207 7.74 7.57 -18.84
C LYS A 207 6.80 7.26 -20.02
N ALA A 208 7.35 6.82 -21.14
CA ALA A 208 6.57 6.47 -22.33
C ALA A 208 5.71 5.19 -22.16
N ARG A 209 5.92 4.44 -21.09
CA ARG A 209 5.14 3.22 -20.77
C ARG A 209 3.98 3.50 -19.82
N MET A 210 3.87 4.70 -19.24
CA MET A 210 2.83 5.06 -18.28
C MET A 210 1.55 5.50 -19.00
N ASP A 211 0.45 4.81 -18.75
CA ASP A 211 -0.89 5.33 -19.05
C ASP A 211 -1.42 6.07 -17.83
N THR A 212 -1.18 7.37 -17.81
CA THR A 212 -1.63 8.25 -16.71
C THR A 212 -3.11 8.65 -16.81
N ASN A 213 -3.83 8.21 -17.86
CA ASN A 213 -5.28 8.38 -17.97
C ASN A 213 -6.04 7.21 -17.35
N SER A 214 -5.34 6.13 -17.01
CA SER A 214 -5.91 4.94 -16.37
C SER A 214 -5.14 4.68 -15.07
N ALA A 215 -5.56 5.33 -13.98
CA ALA A 215 -4.91 5.26 -12.69
C ALA A 215 -5.82 4.66 -11.61
N GLY A 216 -5.23 4.08 -10.57
CA GLY A 216 -5.95 3.61 -9.39
C GLY A 216 -5.11 3.72 -8.12
N ILE A 217 -5.77 3.52 -6.99
CA ILE A 217 -5.13 3.57 -5.67
C ILE A 217 -5.41 2.28 -4.91
N ILE A 218 -4.39 1.71 -4.30
CA ILE A 218 -4.49 0.64 -3.32
C ILE A 218 -4.04 1.21 -1.98
N GLY A 219 -4.96 1.36 -1.03
CA GLY A 219 -4.70 1.99 0.26
C GLY A 219 -4.90 1.07 1.43
N HIS A 220 -3.96 1.04 2.38
CA HIS A 220 -4.12 0.34 3.65
C HIS A 220 -4.38 1.34 4.78
N SER A 221 -5.38 1.07 5.64
CA SER A 221 -5.66 1.87 6.84
C SER A 221 -5.81 3.38 6.51
N MET A 222 -4.91 4.24 7.00
CA MET A 222 -4.84 5.66 6.65
C MET A 222 -4.58 5.93 5.15
N GLY A 223 -3.97 5.00 4.43
CA GLY A 223 -3.88 5.05 2.96
C GLY A 223 -5.24 4.90 2.29
N GLY A 224 -6.10 4.03 2.84
CA GLY A 224 -7.49 3.87 2.41
C GLY A 224 -8.38 5.08 2.74
N PHE A 225 -8.22 5.66 3.93
CA PHE A 225 -8.83 6.95 4.30
C PHE A 225 -8.53 8.03 3.24
N ALA A 226 -7.27 8.14 2.85
CA ALA A 226 -6.85 9.11 1.85
C ALA A 226 -7.41 8.79 0.46
N ALA A 227 -7.43 7.53 0.04
CA ALA A 227 -7.94 7.09 -1.25
C ALA A 227 -9.42 7.45 -1.42
N LEU A 228 -10.25 7.23 -0.40
CA LEU A 228 -11.65 7.66 -0.39
C LEU A 228 -11.76 9.16 -0.63
N ASN A 229 -10.94 9.96 0.06
CA ASN A 229 -10.94 11.40 -0.11
C ASN A 229 -10.44 11.83 -1.51
N THR A 230 -9.48 11.13 -2.09
CA THR A 230 -8.94 11.41 -3.43
C THR A 230 -9.99 11.22 -4.52
N ILE A 231 -10.90 10.26 -4.36
CA ILE A 231 -11.97 9.98 -5.33
C ILE A 231 -13.32 10.61 -4.97
N GLY A 232 -13.36 11.59 -4.08
CA GLY A 232 -14.54 12.43 -3.87
C GLY A 232 -15.19 12.37 -2.50
N ALA A 233 -14.93 11.37 -1.67
CA ALA A 233 -15.33 11.41 -0.26
C ALA A 233 -14.55 12.50 0.45
N CYS A 234 -15.18 13.62 0.75
CA CYS A 234 -14.54 14.65 1.54
C CYS A 234 -14.60 14.31 3.03
N TYR A 235 -13.65 14.78 3.82
CA TYR A 235 -13.72 14.66 5.27
C TYR A 235 -14.16 15.98 5.93
N ASP A 236 -14.98 15.80 6.97
CA ASP A 236 -15.60 16.89 7.72
C ASP A 236 -15.47 16.61 9.21
N PHE A 237 -14.29 16.88 9.76
CA PHE A 237 -14.02 16.71 11.19
C PHE A 237 -14.63 17.84 11.99
N ASN A 238 -15.34 17.51 13.08
CA ASN A 238 -15.70 18.46 14.11
C ASN A 238 -14.73 18.40 15.32
N ALA A 239 -14.84 19.38 16.22
CA ALA A 239 -13.95 19.48 17.36
C ALA A 239 -14.00 18.24 18.29
N GLU A 240 -15.17 17.63 18.44
CA GLU A 240 -15.34 16.44 19.31
C GLU A 240 -14.66 15.20 18.70
N GLN A 241 -14.75 15.03 17.40
CA GLN A 241 -14.05 13.96 16.69
C GLN A 241 -12.53 14.12 16.81
N LEU A 242 -12.01 15.34 16.63
CA LEU A 242 -10.60 15.64 16.77
C LEU A 242 -10.08 15.40 18.19
N LYS A 243 -10.87 15.73 19.22
CA LYS A 243 -10.53 15.41 20.61
C LYS A 243 -10.47 13.89 20.84
N LYS A 244 -11.41 13.12 20.29
CA LYS A 244 -11.41 11.65 20.41
C LYS A 244 -10.17 11.01 19.82
N ILE A 245 -9.59 11.59 18.78
CA ILE A 245 -8.34 11.12 18.17
C ILE A 245 -7.09 11.78 18.78
N GLY A 246 -7.23 12.44 19.93
CA GLY A 246 -6.12 12.93 20.74
C GLY A 246 -5.70 14.39 20.51
N ALA A 247 -6.43 15.17 19.70
CA ALA A 247 -6.10 16.59 19.53
C ALA A 247 -6.39 17.40 20.80
N PRO A 248 -5.46 18.27 21.28
CA PRO A 248 -5.71 19.18 22.37
C PRO A 248 -6.94 20.08 22.11
N ALA A 249 -7.71 20.44 23.13
CA ALA A 249 -9.00 21.12 23.00
C ALA A 249 -8.94 22.41 22.15
N ILE A 250 -7.92 23.24 22.35
CA ILE A 250 -7.72 24.48 21.57
C ILE A 250 -7.45 24.16 20.09
N ILE A 251 -6.59 23.18 19.82
CA ILE A 251 -6.25 22.74 18.47
C ILE A 251 -7.47 22.11 17.80
N ALA A 252 -8.21 21.25 18.50
CA ALA A 252 -9.41 20.61 17.98
C ALA A 252 -10.49 21.61 17.54
N SER A 253 -10.58 22.80 18.16
CA SER A 253 -11.52 23.84 17.75
C SER A 253 -11.06 24.65 16.52
N LEU A 254 -9.78 24.72 16.25
CA LEU A 254 -9.20 25.48 15.13
C LEU A 254 -8.93 24.63 13.88
N LEU A 255 -8.52 23.37 14.07
CA LEU A 255 -8.14 22.46 12.98
C LEU A 255 -9.25 22.20 11.93
N PRO A 256 -10.54 22.12 12.26
CA PRO A 256 -11.57 21.89 11.24
C PRO A 256 -11.50 22.86 10.06
N PHE A 257 -11.21 24.13 10.30
CA PHE A 257 -11.06 25.15 9.24
C PHE A 257 -9.87 24.91 8.29
N ARG A 258 -8.93 24.06 8.67
CA ARG A 258 -7.73 23.78 7.88
C ARG A 258 -7.68 22.34 7.38
N LEU A 259 -8.17 21.39 8.16
CA LEU A 259 -8.15 19.98 7.81
C LEU A 259 -9.26 19.62 6.84
N ASN A 260 -10.48 20.14 7.02
CA ASN A 260 -11.64 19.68 6.29
C ASN A 260 -11.52 19.94 4.80
N SER A 261 -11.82 18.93 4.01
CA SER A 261 -11.80 19.00 2.56
C SER A 261 -13.17 19.30 1.96
N CYS A 262 -14.27 19.12 2.72
CA CYS A 262 -15.62 19.45 2.26
C CYS A 262 -15.82 20.95 1.99
N PHE A 263 -15.14 21.83 2.73
CA PHE A 263 -15.16 23.27 2.46
C PHE A 263 -14.49 23.69 1.15
N ALA A 264 -13.52 22.94 0.68
CA ALA A 264 -12.79 23.24 -0.54
C ALA A 264 -13.65 23.01 -1.80
N GLY A 265 -14.87 22.49 -1.65
CA GLY A 265 -15.80 22.27 -2.73
C GLY A 265 -15.21 21.41 -3.83
N ARG A 266 -14.83 20.17 -3.56
CA ARG A 266 -14.42 19.22 -4.60
C ARG A 266 -15.58 19.02 -5.57
N LYS A 267 -15.55 19.77 -6.66
CA LYS A 267 -16.66 19.81 -7.62
C LYS A 267 -16.62 18.67 -8.62
N GLN A 268 -15.47 18.01 -8.81
CA GLN A 268 -15.31 16.91 -9.75
C GLN A 268 -14.23 15.94 -9.29
N ILE A 269 -14.55 14.66 -9.38
CA ILE A 269 -13.56 13.58 -9.27
C ILE A 269 -12.67 13.65 -10.51
N ASP A 270 -11.35 13.54 -10.34
CA ASP A 270 -10.43 13.46 -11.47
C ASP A 270 -10.73 12.18 -12.28
N PRO A 271 -11.11 12.30 -13.56
CA PRO A 271 -11.55 11.17 -14.37
C PRO A 271 -10.45 10.16 -14.68
N ARG A 272 -9.20 10.49 -14.38
CA ARG A 272 -8.06 9.57 -14.50
C ARG A 272 -8.12 8.44 -13.46
N TRP A 273 -8.76 8.66 -12.30
CA TRP A 273 -8.98 7.62 -11.29
C TRP A 273 -10.07 6.64 -11.76
N LYS A 274 -9.70 5.39 -12.02
CA LYS A 274 -10.59 4.35 -12.56
C LYS A 274 -11.06 3.35 -11.51
N ALA A 275 -10.28 3.09 -10.47
CA ALA A 275 -10.63 2.17 -9.41
C ALA A 275 -9.85 2.45 -8.14
N ILE A 276 -10.41 2.10 -6.98
CA ILE A 276 -9.67 2.06 -5.71
C ILE A 276 -9.89 0.73 -4.99
N GLN A 277 -8.83 0.24 -4.35
CA GLN A 277 -8.90 -0.88 -3.43
C GLN A 277 -8.43 -0.47 -2.05
N LEU A 278 -9.18 -0.88 -1.02
CA LEU A 278 -9.06 -0.37 0.33
C LEU A 278 -8.91 -1.53 1.31
N PHE A 279 -7.71 -1.73 1.84
CA PHE A 279 -7.45 -2.70 2.90
C PHE A 279 -7.66 -2.05 4.26
N ALA A 280 -8.63 -2.52 5.02
CA ALA A 280 -8.94 -2.03 6.37
C ALA A 280 -8.96 -0.49 6.48
N PRO A 281 -9.67 0.26 5.60
CA PRO A 281 -9.60 1.72 5.57
C PRO A 281 -10.04 2.33 6.88
N TRP A 282 -9.26 3.29 7.37
CA TRP A 282 -9.57 4.03 8.60
C TRP A 282 -10.61 5.11 8.35
N GLY A 283 -11.39 5.47 9.38
CA GLY A 283 -12.23 6.66 9.40
C GLY A 283 -13.72 6.41 9.64
N GLY A 284 -14.23 5.20 9.38
CA GLY A 284 -15.67 4.88 9.53
C GLY A 284 -16.17 5.04 10.97
N GLU A 285 -15.45 4.52 11.96
CA GLU A 285 -15.82 4.66 13.39
C GLU A 285 -15.86 6.12 13.87
N PHE A 286 -15.04 6.97 13.25
CA PHE A 286 -14.93 8.39 13.61
C PHE A 286 -15.85 9.28 12.78
N ASN A 287 -16.64 8.73 11.85
CA ASN A 287 -17.41 9.51 10.86
C ASN A 287 -16.54 10.56 10.17
N ALA A 288 -15.32 10.14 9.77
CA ALA A 288 -14.32 11.05 9.22
C ALA A 288 -14.70 11.60 7.84
N HIS A 289 -15.53 10.86 7.08
CA HIS A 289 -16.00 11.25 5.76
C HIS A 289 -17.44 11.74 5.81
N ASP A 290 -17.77 12.69 4.95
CA ASP A 290 -19.13 13.15 4.74
C ASP A 290 -19.96 12.07 4.05
N ALA A 291 -21.09 11.68 4.66
CA ALA A 291 -21.91 10.57 4.16
C ALA A 291 -22.57 10.88 2.81
N GLN A 292 -22.89 12.15 2.54
CA GLN A 292 -23.48 12.55 1.27
C GLN A 292 -22.43 12.53 0.17
N ALA A 293 -21.21 12.96 0.44
CA ALA A 293 -20.10 12.88 -0.49
C ALA A 293 -19.78 11.40 -0.82
N MET A 294 -19.77 10.52 0.19
CA MET A 294 -19.59 9.06 -0.02
C MET A 294 -20.68 8.49 -0.93
N ALA A 295 -21.95 8.87 -0.73
CA ALA A 295 -23.07 8.39 -1.54
C ALA A 295 -23.05 8.87 -2.99
N THR A 296 -22.27 9.90 -3.32
CA THR A 296 -22.11 10.40 -4.70
C THR A 296 -20.89 9.84 -5.43
N MET A 297 -20.08 9.00 -4.79
CA MET A 297 -18.92 8.38 -5.41
C MET A 297 -19.36 7.39 -6.49
N THR A 298 -18.70 7.42 -7.65
CA THR A 298 -18.99 6.56 -8.79
C THR A 298 -17.83 5.65 -9.20
N VAL A 299 -16.63 5.88 -8.66
CA VAL A 299 -15.43 5.10 -8.97
C VAL A 299 -15.58 3.68 -8.41
N PRO A 300 -15.33 2.63 -9.20
CA PRO A 300 -15.30 1.25 -8.70
C PRO A 300 -14.45 1.12 -7.44
N THR A 301 -15.02 0.52 -6.41
CA THR A 301 -14.42 0.46 -5.07
C THR A 301 -14.43 -0.96 -4.53
N PHE A 302 -13.28 -1.42 -4.03
CA PHE A 302 -13.14 -2.75 -3.44
C PHE A 302 -12.58 -2.65 -2.01
N PHE A 303 -13.42 -2.93 -1.04
CA PHE A 303 -13.06 -3.01 0.37
C PHE A 303 -12.55 -4.40 0.73
N VAL A 304 -11.49 -4.49 1.51
CA VAL A 304 -10.98 -5.72 2.13
C VAL A 304 -10.87 -5.50 3.62
N ALA A 305 -11.46 -6.37 4.43
CA ALA A 305 -11.53 -6.22 5.89
C ALA A 305 -11.22 -7.53 6.61
N GLY A 306 -10.79 -7.43 7.87
CA GLY A 306 -10.93 -8.49 8.86
C GLY A 306 -12.15 -8.20 9.73
N ASP A 307 -12.95 -9.21 10.06
CA ASP A 307 -14.16 -9.01 10.87
C ASP A 307 -13.87 -8.73 12.36
N GLN A 308 -12.62 -8.96 12.80
CA GLN A 308 -12.12 -8.66 14.14
C GLN A 308 -11.18 -7.44 14.15
N ASP A 309 -11.24 -6.57 13.14
CA ASP A 309 -10.45 -5.35 13.10
C ASP A 309 -10.86 -4.41 14.23
N ASN A 310 -9.95 -4.19 15.17
CA ASN A 310 -10.13 -3.27 16.31
C ASN A 310 -9.38 -1.93 16.15
N THR A 311 -8.78 -1.70 14.99
CA THR A 311 -8.03 -0.46 14.66
C THR A 311 -8.88 0.46 13.79
N SER A 312 -9.42 -0.04 12.69
CA SER A 312 -10.36 0.69 11.82
C SER A 312 -11.82 0.41 12.19
N GLY A 313 -12.07 -0.65 12.96
CA GLY A 313 -13.39 -1.19 13.27
C GLY A 313 -14.00 -1.94 12.08
N PHE A 314 -14.76 -3.00 12.33
CA PHE A 314 -15.46 -3.70 11.25
C PHE A 314 -16.86 -3.13 11.02
N ASP A 315 -17.83 -3.36 11.94
CA ASP A 315 -19.25 -2.99 11.71
C ASP A 315 -19.47 -1.48 11.60
N ASN A 316 -18.91 -0.69 12.54
CA ASN A 316 -18.99 0.77 12.55
C ASN A 316 -17.84 1.43 11.78
N GLY A 317 -16.92 0.66 11.26
CA GLY A 317 -15.74 1.06 10.51
C GLY A 317 -15.85 0.73 9.03
N VAL A 318 -15.13 -0.31 8.59
CA VAL A 318 -15.00 -0.66 7.16
C VAL A 318 -16.35 -1.00 6.52
N LYS A 319 -17.19 -1.79 7.16
CA LYS A 319 -18.51 -2.17 6.65
C LYS A 319 -19.43 -0.97 6.49
N LYS A 320 -19.38 -0.03 7.42
CA LYS A 320 -20.11 1.24 7.32
C LYS A 320 -19.65 2.07 6.12
N LEU A 321 -18.34 2.22 5.91
CA LEU A 321 -17.80 2.92 4.73
C LEU A 321 -18.26 2.24 3.43
N PHE A 322 -18.22 0.91 3.37
CA PHE A 322 -18.74 0.15 2.25
C PHE A 322 -20.22 0.48 1.98
N GLN A 323 -21.08 0.45 3.00
CA GLN A 323 -22.52 0.72 2.88
C GLN A 323 -22.83 2.16 2.48
N GLN A 324 -21.96 3.12 2.81
CA GLN A 324 -22.12 4.53 2.46
C GLN A 324 -21.63 4.87 1.02
N THR A 325 -20.83 4.00 0.41
CA THR A 325 -20.26 4.24 -0.92
C THR A 325 -21.32 4.05 -2.01
N GLY A 326 -21.51 5.07 -2.84
CA GLY A 326 -22.53 5.10 -3.89
C GLY A 326 -22.12 4.47 -5.22
N SER A 327 -20.94 3.88 -5.32
CA SER A 327 -20.49 3.22 -6.56
C SER A 327 -21.34 1.99 -6.91
N GLU A 328 -21.75 1.88 -8.18
CA GLU A 328 -22.45 0.69 -8.72
C GLU A 328 -21.54 -0.56 -8.73
N HIS A 329 -20.24 -0.37 -8.70
CA HIS A 329 -19.21 -1.42 -8.62
C HIS A 329 -18.55 -1.40 -7.25
N ASN A 330 -19.33 -1.68 -6.23
CA ASN A 330 -18.89 -1.66 -4.84
C ASN A 330 -18.82 -3.08 -4.26
N TYR A 331 -17.61 -3.49 -3.88
CA TYR A 331 -17.31 -4.83 -3.40
C TYR A 331 -16.70 -4.79 -2.00
N MET A 332 -16.96 -5.81 -1.19
CA MET A 332 -16.25 -6.01 0.07
C MET A 332 -15.94 -7.50 0.28
N MET A 333 -14.66 -7.79 0.52
CA MET A 333 -14.17 -9.10 0.93
C MET A 333 -13.77 -9.05 2.40
N VAL A 334 -14.18 -10.04 3.17
CA VAL A 334 -13.94 -10.13 4.62
C VAL A 334 -13.21 -11.41 4.94
N TYR A 335 -12.05 -11.31 5.57
CA TYR A 335 -11.34 -12.42 6.19
C TYR A 335 -11.93 -12.67 7.58
N GLU A 336 -12.60 -13.81 7.77
CA GLU A 336 -13.20 -14.21 9.05
C GLU A 336 -12.11 -14.45 10.12
N ASN A 337 -12.30 -13.92 11.30
CA ASN A 337 -11.34 -13.97 12.41
C ASN A 337 -9.98 -13.31 12.15
N ALA A 338 -9.88 -12.44 11.14
CA ALA A 338 -8.73 -11.59 10.94
C ALA A 338 -8.94 -10.20 11.56
N ARG A 339 -7.83 -9.54 11.88
CA ARG A 339 -7.82 -8.17 12.40
C ARG A 339 -7.37 -7.18 11.32
N HIS A 340 -6.44 -6.30 11.66
CA HIS A 340 -6.07 -5.14 10.83
C HIS A 340 -4.96 -5.41 9.81
N ASN A 341 -4.09 -6.42 10.05
CA ASN A 341 -2.82 -6.59 9.31
C ASN A 341 -2.98 -7.46 8.06
N ILE A 342 -3.98 -7.18 7.25
CA ILE A 342 -4.36 -8.00 6.08
C ILE A 342 -3.73 -7.55 4.75
N ALA A 343 -2.95 -6.46 4.76
CA ALA A 343 -2.40 -5.87 3.54
C ALA A 343 -0.89 -6.08 3.35
N GLY A 344 -0.14 -6.12 4.43
CA GLY A 344 1.32 -6.12 4.41
C GLY A 344 1.94 -7.48 4.10
N HIS A 345 3.26 -7.48 3.94
CA HIS A 345 4.07 -8.68 3.84
C HIS A 345 4.21 -9.39 5.21
N PRO A 346 4.65 -10.67 5.25
CA PRO A 346 4.95 -11.37 6.52
C PRO A 346 5.99 -10.64 7.36
N ALA A 347 6.02 -10.94 8.66
CA ALA A 347 6.96 -10.32 9.60
C ALA A 347 8.41 -10.54 9.20
N PRO A 348 9.26 -9.48 9.13
CA PRO A 348 10.70 -9.64 9.04
C PRO A 348 11.25 -10.17 10.37
N ALA A 349 12.41 -10.82 10.35
CA ALA A 349 13.05 -11.37 11.56
C ALA A 349 13.24 -10.31 12.66
N ALA A 350 13.54 -9.07 12.27
CA ALA A 350 13.70 -7.95 13.19
C ALA A 350 12.43 -7.62 14.02
N ALA A 351 11.24 -8.07 13.59
CA ALA A 351 9.99 -7.82 14.30
C ALA A 351 9.68 -8.85 15.40
N PHE A 352 10.43 -9.97 15.50
CA PHE A 352 10.12 -11.05 16.43
C PHE A 352 10.55 -10.80 17.87
N ASP A 353 11.28 -9.73 18.16
CA ASP A 353 11.81 -9.47 19.50
C ASP A 353 10.76 -8.97 20.50
N THR A 354 9.65 -8.40 20.04
CA THR A 354 8.59 -7.88 20.91
C THR A 354 7.20 -8.11 20.33
N ASP A 355 6.20 -8.29 21.20
CA ASP A 355 4.79 -8.40 20.81
C ASP A 355 4.30 -7.14 20.08
N PHE A 356 4.83 -5.98 20.48
CA PHE A 356 4.48 -4.71 19.85
C PHE A 356 4.87 -4.67 18.38
N GLU A 357 6.07 -5.10 18.02
CA GLU A 357 6.51 -5.12 16.63
C GLU A 357 5.84 -6.24 15.84
N LEU A 358 5.86 -7.45 16.38
CA LEU A 358 5.28 -8.61 15.73
C LEU A 358 3.79 -8.42 15.44
N GLY A 359 3.07 -7.78 16.37
CA GLY A 359 1.64 -7.48 16.24
C GLY A 359 1.26 -6.62 15.03
N HIS A 360 2.24 -6.00 14.33
CA HIS A 360 2.01 -5.21 13.12
C HIS A 360 2.10 -6.03 11.82
N TYR A 361 2.53 -7.27 11.91
CA TYR A 361 2.80 -8.11 10.75
C TYR A 361 2.01 -9.43 10.75
N VAL A 362 1.36 -9.77 11.86
CA VAL A 362 0.72 -11.08 11.99
C VAL A 362 -0.78 -10.98 12.19
N GLU A 363 -1.46 -12.01 11.72
CA GLU A 363 -2.87 -12.27 12.01
C GLU A 363 -2.98 -13.62 12.75
N PRO A 364 -3.66 -13.67 13.94
CA PRO A 364 -3.68 -14.88 14.76
C PRO A 364 -4.28 -16.10 14.07
N SER A 365 -5.33 -15.91 13.26
CA SER A 365 -6.06 -16.98 12.59
C SER A 365 -5.61 -17.25 11.16
N TRP A 366 -4.75 -16.39 10.60
CA TRP A 366 -4.35 -16.43 9.21
C TRP A 366 -2.83 -16.38 9.04
N LYS A 367 -2.33 -17.19 8.11
CA LYS A 367 -0.96 -17.00 7.61
C LYS A 367 -0.96 -15.82 6.63
N ILE A 368 -0.11 -14.85 6.85
CA ILE A 368 0.00 -13.66 5.98
C ILE A 368 0.31 -14.04 4.52
N GLU A 369 1.14 -15.07 4.29
CA GLU A 369 1.37 -15.56 2.92
C GLU A 369 0.07 -16.03 2.23
N THR A 370 -0.85 -16.65 2.97
CA THR A 370 -2.15 -17.08 2.42
C THR A 370 -3.01 -15.88 2.06
N ILE A 371 -3.12 -14.90 2.98
CA ILE A 371 -3.79 -13.61 2.71
C ILE A 371 -3.19 -12.96 1.47
N ASN A 372 -1.86 -12.87 1.39
CA ASN A 372 -1.19 -12.22 0.26
C ASN A 372 -1.47 -12.91 -1.08
N ARG A 373 -1.61 -14.24 -1.11
CA ARG A 373 -1.99 -14.96 -2.34
C ARG A 373 -3.44 -14.68 -2.76
N VAL A 374 -4.35 -14.65 -1.79
CA VAL A 374 -5.75 -14.24 -2.05
C VAL A 374 -5.80 -12.79 -2.51
N ASN A 375 -5.08 -11.89 -1.85
CA ASN A 375 -4.98 -10.48 -2.24
C ASN A 375 -4.47 -10.33 -3.69
N LYS A 376 -3.42 -11.06 -4.09
CA LYS A 376 -2.93 -11.05 -5.48
C LYS A 376 -4.03 -11.39 -6.47
N HIS A 377 -4.77 -12.48 -6.23
CA HIS A 377 -5.85 -12.92 -7.10
C HIS A 377 -6.98 -11.89 -7.21
N MET A 378 -7.51 -11.48 -6.06
CA MET A 378 -8.67 -10.59 -6.04
C MET A 378 -8.34 -9.18 -6.51
N THR A 379 -7.15 -8.67 -6.17
CA THR A 379 -6.68 -7.36 -6.66
C THR A 379 -6.52 -7.37 -8.18
N LEU A 380 -5.88 -8.41 -8.73
CA LEU A 380 -5.70 -8.48 -10.18
C LEU A 380 -7.05 -8.61 -10.90
N ALA A 381 -7.98 -9.45 -10.40
CA ALA A 381 -9.32 -9.57 -10.96
C ALA A 381 -10.04 -8.22 -10.98
N PHE A 382 -10.03 -7.50 -9.87
CA PHE A 382 -10.69 -6.20 -9.74
C PHE A 382 -10.09 -5.13 -10.65
N LEU A 383 -8.77 -5.03 -10.68
CA LEU A 383 -8.08 -4.01 -11.49
C LEU A 383 -8.17 -4.32 -12.99
N ASP A 384 -7.98 -5.57 -13.40
CA ASP A 384 -8.13 -5.95 -14.81
C ASP A 384 -9.56 -5.67 -15.29
N CYS A 385 -10.59 -5.99 -14.48
CA CYS A 385 -11.99 -5.70 -14.79
C CYS A 385 -12.26 -4.19 -14.93
N HIS A 386 -11.84 -3.37 -13.96
CA HIS A 386 -12.29 -1.97 -13.88
C HIS A 386 -11.28 -0.95 -14.41
N VAL A 387 -9.99 -1.22 -14.39
CA VAL A 387 -8.95 -0.31 -14.90
C VAL A 387 -8.59 -0.64 -16.35
N LYS A 388 -8.37 -1.94 -16.66
CA LYS A 388 -8.09 -2.37 -18.03
C LYS A 388 -9.35 -2.64 -18.87
N GLN A 389 -10.53 -2.68 -18.23
CA GLN A 389 -11.81 -2.98 -18.88
C GLN A 389 -11.81 -4.37 -19.56
N ASP A 390 -11.18 -5.34 -18.90
CA ASP A 390 -11.15 -6.74 -19.36
C ASP A 390 -12.37 -7.49 -18.78
N ASP A 391 -13.43 -7.59 -19.58
CA ASP A 391 -14.67 -8.26 -19.17
C ASP A 391 -14.46 -9.74 -18.79
N ALA A 392 -13.48 -10.42 -19.39
CA ALA A 392 -13.16 -11.79 -19.02
C ALA A 392 -12.61 -11.89 -17.58
N ARG A 393 -12.02 -10.84 -17.05
CA ARG A 393 -11.54 -10.77 -15.66
C ARG A 393 -12.65 -10.49 -14.66
N CYS A 394 -13.73 -9.85 -15.09
CA CYS A 394 -14.88 -9.58 -14.23
C CYS A 394 -15.56 -10.86 -13.72
N GLN A 395 -15.43 -11.99 -14.43
CA GLN A 395 -15.95 -13.28 -13.98
C GLN A 395 -15.32 -13.81 -12.68
N TYR A 396 -14.12 -13.35 -12.34
CA TYR A 396 -13.44 -13.73 -11.09
C TYR A 396 -13.95 -12.93 -9.87
N LEU A 397 -14.71 -11.86 -10.11
CA LEU A 397 -15.39 -11.12 -9.05
C LEU A 397 -16.75 -11.76 -8.78
N PRO A 398 -17.11 -12.04 -7.52
CA PRO A 398 -18.43 -12.58 -7.20
C PRO A 398 -19.53 -11.64 -7.69
N ASN A 399 -20.51 -12.17 -8.39
CA ASN A 399 -21.74 -11.47 -8.68
C ASN A 399 -22.73 -11.65 -7.52
N ARG A 400 -23.85 -10.93 -7.54
CA ARG A 400 -24.84 -10.99 -6.46
C ARG A 400 -25.43 -12.41 -6.30
N GLU A 401 -25.70 -13.07 -7.40
CA GLU A 401 -26.26 -14.44 -7.39
C GLU A 401 -25.26 -15.45 -6.81
N SER A 402 -23.97 -15.35 -7.17
CA SER A 402 -22.94 -16.25 -6.64
C SER A 402 -22.72 -16.06 -5.14
N VAL A 403 -22.83 -14.83 -4.62
CA VAL A 403 -22.76 -14.55 -3.17
C VAL A 403 -23.96 -15.19 -2.46
N GLU A 404 -25.18 -15.04 -2.99
CA GLU A 404 -26.39 -15.61 -2.41
C GLU A 404 -26.38 -17.16 -2.44
N GLN A 405 -25.97 -17.75 -3.55
CA GLN A 405 -25.80 -19.20 -3.69
C GLN A 405 -24.73 -19.75 -2.75
N TYR A 406 -23.63 -19.04 -2.59
CA TYR A 406 -22.54 -19.49 -1.73
C TYR A 406 -22.89 -19.46 -0.24
N GLN A 407 -23.69 -18.48 0.21
CA GLN A 407 -24.17 -18.41 1.59
C GLN A 407 -25.12 -19.56 1.96
N GLY A 408 -25.80 -20.16 0.98
CA GLY A 408 -26.73 -21.28 1.18
C GLY A 408 -26.17 -22.67 0.81
N ALA A 409 -25.02 -22.75 0.15
CA ALA A 409 -24.46 -23.99 -0.36
C ALA A 409 -23.74 -24.81 0.71
N ASP A 410 -23.80 -26.14 0.57
CA ASP A 410 -22.95 -27.04 1.33
C ASP A 410 -21.48 -26.81 0.93
N ARG A 411 -20.72 -26.17 1.80
CA ARG A 411 -19.37 -25.65 1.57
C ARG A 411 -18.30 -26.72 1.32
N GLN A 412 -18.68 -27.99 1.32
CA GLN A 412 -17.73 -29.06 1.52
C GLN A 412 -16.74 -29.27 0.37
N TYR A 413 -17.07 -28.94 -0.89
CA TYR A 413 -16.20 -29.28 -2.04
C TYR A 413 -16.36 -28.38 -3.28
N SER A 414 -17.13 -27.32 -3.26
CA SER A 414 -17.28 -26.43 -4.40
C SER A 414 -16.24 -25.29 -4.37
N GLU A 415 -15.80 -24.87 -5.54
CA GLU A 415 -15.07 -23.60 -5.67
C GLU A 415 -16.06 -22.49 -5.27
N PRO A 416 -15.76 -21.68 -4.24
CA PRO A 416 -16.70 -20.66 -3.77
C PRO A 416 -16.99 -19.63 -4.87
N TRP A 417 -16.00 -19.34 -5.68
CA TRP A 417 -16.07 -18.53 -6.89
C TRP A 417 -14.91 -18.86 -7.83
N PRO A 418 -14.94 -18.40 -9.10
CA PRO A 418 -13.93 -18.74 -10.10
C PRO A 418 -12.51 -18.49 -9.65
N GLY A 419 -11.63 -19.46 -9.93
CA GLY A 419 -10.20 -19.39 -9.61
C GLY A 419 -9.80 -19.80 -8.19
N PHE A 420 -10.76 -20.09 -7.31
CA PHE A 420 -10.51 -20.58 -5.95
C PHE A 420 -10.74 -22.08 -5.85
N LYS A 421 -9.66 -22.84 -5.84
CA LYS A 421 -9.65 -24.30 -5.70
C LYS A 421 -9.25 -24.71 -4.29
N HIS A 422 -9.51 -25.95 -3.94
CA HIS A 422 -8.97 -26.59 -2.73
C HIS A 422 -9.23 -25.79 -1.44
N LEU A 423 -10.44 -25.25 -1.27
CA LEU A 423 -10.83 -24.50 -0.07
C LEU A 423 -10.09 -23.17 0.17
N TRP A 424 -9.44 -22.60 -0.83
CA TRP A 424 -8.78 -21.30 -0.69
C TRP A 424 -9.73 -20.14 -0.31
N GLY A 425 -11.04 -20.27 -0.58
CA GLY A 425 -12.07 -19.35 -0.15
C GLY A 425 -12.61 -19.60 1.25
N SER A 426 -12.14 -20.64 1.97
CA SER A 426 -12.61 -20.92 3.34
C SER A 426 -12.26 -19.79 4.28
N GLY A 427 -13.24 -19.36 5.11
CA GLY A 427 -13.06 -18.22 6.02
C GLY A 427 -13.08 -16.86 5.31
N ILE A 428 -13.58 -16.79 4.08
CA ILE A 428 -13.76 -15.54 3.34
C ILE A 428 -15.25 -15.36 3.05
N THR A 429 -15.76 -14.17 3.38
CA THR A 429 -17.12 -13.75 3.01
C THR A 429 -17.03 -12.58 2.03
N PHE A 430 -17.93 -12.56 1.06
CA PHE A 430 -17.94 -11.54 0.02
C PHE A 430 -19.28 -10.80 -0.01
N TYR A 431 -19.24 -9.49 -0.21
CA TYR A 431 -20.40 -8.61 -0.35
C TYR A 431 -20.28 -7.80 -1.64
N ARG A 432 -21.41 -7.54 -2.26
CA ARG A 432 -21.55 -6.64 -3.41
C ARG A 432 -22.81 -5.81 -3.26
N GLN A 433 -22.73 -4.52 -3.49
CA GLN A 433 -23.88 -3.61 -3.63
C GLN A 433 -24.23 -3.40 -5.08
#